data_383e277a7110082259148d47844bd19b
#
_entry.id   383e277a7110082259148d47844bd19b
#
_cell.length_a   1.000
_cell.length_b   1.000
_cell.length_c   1.000
_cell.angle_alpha   90.00
_cell.angle_beta   90.00
_cell.angle_gamma   90.00
#
_symmetry.space_group_name_H-M   'P 1'
#
loop_
_entity.id
_entity.type
_entity.pdbx_description
1 polymer ?
#
loop_
_entity_poly.entity_id
_entity_poly.type
_entity_poly.pdbx_seq_one_letter_code
_entity_poly.pdbx_strand_id
1 'polypeptide(L)'
;GLGITLLLTLAFVGSNFKREIAKSIPEIAPDYFFLGIQNLEKDDFKNAIFKSDENANIEIVPMVSAKLSKINGVDPHTYIDINNDSHWVIQGDRRVSWADNVPTDNPLTAGEWWDLSKPDKLQISLDSKVANDFGVKLGDKFVLNIYGREIEGEVTNFRFVDYRDLSINFAMLLNPQFAKNIPHEYLSTVKFDNVEKFNDTEFLERFPSVSIIDISNYLSKVTDVLNKVFIAVSIISAITVVVGLVVISSAIIVQGKIKTFQNLVFKILGFSKKEIIFSSIMEFIINFISIILFSTLFAVIASKYVIENIFQLKWQFDLILFVNLSTAIGLITLLLIIFTNLKYLSPKVYPLVRNE
;
A
#
# COMPACT_ATOMS: atom_id res chain seq x y z
N GLY A 1 27.81 11.67 9.84
CA GLY A 1 26.39 11.83 10.19
C GLY A 1 25.50 11.98 8.96
N LEU A 2 25.65 13.09 8.19
CA LEU A 2 24.78 13.43 7.07
C LEU A 2 24.61 12.30 6.03
N GLY A 3 25.70 11.68 5.58
CA GLY A 3 25.63 10.57 4.62
C GLY A 3 24.83 9.36 5.15
N ILE A 4 25.02 9.03 6.43
CA ILE A 4 24.28 7.92 7.07
C ILE A 4 22.80 8.29 7.22
N THR A 5 22.48 9.54 7.60
CA THR A 5 21.11 10.03 7.67
C THR A 5 20.40 9.87 6.33
N LEU A 6 21.01 10.33 5.26
CA LEU A 6 20.44 10.30 3.91
C LEU A 6 20.22 8.86 3.41
N LEU A 7 21.20 7.98 3.68
CA LEU A 7 21.12 6.56 3.36
C LEU A 7 19.98 5.88 4.11
N LEU A 8 19.87 6.08 5.43
CA LEU A 8 18.77 5.52 6.23
C LEU A 8 17.42 6.09 5.81
N THR A 9 17.34 7.39 5.49
CA THR A 9 16.09 8.00 4.99
C THR A 9 15.63 7.33 3.71
N LEU A 10 16.50 7.21 2.71
CA LEU A 10 16.16 6.58 1.43
C LEU A 10 15.82 5.09 1.60
N ALA A 11 16.56 4.39 2.46
CA ALA A 11 16.27 2.99 2.75
C ALA A 11 14.90 2.80 3.43
N PHE A 12 14.54 3.64 4.41
CA PHE A 12 13.23 3.61 5.04
C PHE A 12 12.11 3.99 4.07
N VAL A 13 12.29 5.01 3.24
CA VAL A 13 11.33 5.37 2.20
C VAL A 13 11.13 4.21 1.23
N GLY A 14 12.19 3.62 0.73
CA GLY A 14 12.11 2.49 -0.21
C GLY A 14 11.44 1.25 0.40
N SER A 15 11.78 0.89 1.65
CA SER A 15 11.18 -0.25 2.35
C SER A 15 9.69 -0.04 2.60
N ASN A 16 9.29 1.14 3.08
CA ASN A 16 7.87 1.45 3.31
C ASN A 16 7.09 1.46 2.01
N PHE A 17 7.63 2.06 0.95
CA PHE A 17 7.02 2.07 -0.37
C PHE A 17 6.82 0.66 -0.92
N LYS A 18 7.87 -0.19 -0.88
CA LYS A 18 7.78 -1.59 -1.31
C LYS A 18 6.71 -2.38 -0.54
N ARG A 19 6.64 -2.18 0.78
CA ARG A 19 5.67 -2.87 1.64
C ARG A 19 4.24 -2.45 1.33
N GLU A 20 4.01 -1.17 1.10
CA GLU A 20 2.67 -0.65 0.83
C GLU A 20 2.18 -1.07 -0.57
N ILE A 21 3.07 -1.10 -1.56
CA ILE A 21 2.77 -1.68 -2.87
C ILE A 21 2.37 -3.15 -2.73
N ALA A 22 3.15 -3.94 -1.99
CA ALA A 22 2.85 -5.36 -1.78
C ALA A 22 1.50 -5.60 -1.07
N LYS A 23 1.06 -4.66 -0.23
CA LYS A 23 -0.25 -4.71 0.43
C LYS A 23 -1.39 -4.20 -0.46
N SER A 24 -1.09 -3.30 -1.39
CA SER A 24 -2.11 -2.67 -2.26
C SER A 24 -2.59 -3.60 -3.37
N ILE A 25 -1.91 -4.72 -3.59
CA ILE A 25 -2.34 -5.78 -4.50
C ILE A 25 -2.79 -6.94 -3.61
N PRO A 26 -4.09 -7.08 -3.32
CA PRO A 26 -4.57 -8.20 -2.53
C PRO A 26 -4.21 -9.51 -3.24
N GLU A 27 -3.67 -10.48 -2.51
CA GLU A 27 -3.45 -11.84 -3.05
C GLU A 27 -4.76 -12.45 -3.58
N ILE A 28 -5.89 -11.90 -3.15
CA ILE A 28 -7.25 -12.34 -3.47
C ILE A 28 -7.87 -11.53 -4.62
N ALA A 29 -7.15 -10.52 -5.19
CA ALA A 29 -7.70 -9.74 -6.29
C ALA A 29 -8.14 -10.64 -7.45
N PRO A 30 -9.33 -10.41 -8.04
CA PRO A 30 -9.79 -11.16 -9.20
C PRO A 30 -8.94 -10.82 -10.42
N ASP A 31 -8.83 -11.78 -11.34
CA ASP A 31 -8.16 -11.55 -12.61
C ASP A 31 -9.06 -10.79 -13.59
N TYR A 32 -10.36 -11.09 -13.53
CA TYR A 32 -11.35 -10.50 -14.43
C TYR A 32 -12.62 -10.09 -13.71
N PHE A 33 -13.22 -8.97 -14.19
CA PHE A 33 -14.61 -8.62 -13.95
C PHE A 33 -15.42 -8.85 -15.23
N PHE A 34 -16.59 -9.45 -15.08
CA PHE A 34 -17.57 -9.70 -16.13
C PHE A 34 -18.86 -8.96 -15.82
N LEU A 35 -19.28 -8.03 -16.70
CA LEU A 35 -20.49 -7.23 -16.53
C LEU A 35 -21.51 -7.58 -17.61
N GLY A 36 -22.79 -7.46 -17.27
CA GLY A 36 -23.88 -7.65 -18.25
C GLY A 36 -24.25 -9.10 -18.48
N ILE A 37 -23.90 -10.01 -17.55
CA ILE A 37 -24.30 -11.42 -17.64
C ILE A 37 -25.81 -11.47 -17.50
N GLN A 38 -26.51 -11.95 -18.53
CA GLN A 38 -27.96 -12.05 -18.51
C GLN A 38 -28.43 -13.20 -17.62
N ASN A 39 -29.63 -13.06 -17.06
CA ASN A 39 -30.17 -14.07 -16.13
C ASN A 39 -30.26 -15.48 -16.76
N LEU A 40 -30.57 -15.56 -18.06
CA LEU A 40 -30.64 -16.82 -18.79
C LEU A 40 -29.27 -17.44 -19.09
N GLU A 41 -28.22 -16.65 -19.08
CA GLU A 41 -26.84 -17.06 -19.42
C GLU A 41 -26.01 -17.43 -18.19
N LYS A 42 -26.51 -17.16 -16.97
CA LYS A 42 -25.74 -17.29 -15.73
C LYS A 42 -25.12 -18.66 -15.51
N ASP A 43 -25.88 -19.73 -15.74
CA ASP A 43 -25.38 -21.10 -15.53
C ASP A 43 -24.43 -21.52 -16.64
N ASP A 44 -24.70 -21.12 -17.88
CA ASP A 44 -23.80 -21.36 -19.02
C ASP A 44 -22.48 -20.59 -18.86
N PHE A 45 -22.56 -19.37 -18.32
CA PHE A 45 -21.38 -18.56 -17.95
C PHE A 45 -20.50 -19.30 -16.93
N LYS A 46 -21.08 -19.78 -15.82
CA LYS A 46 -20.35 -20.56 -14.81
C LYS A 46 -19.68 -21.79 -15.41
N ASN A 47 -20.44 -22.54 -16.20
CA ASN A 47 -19.92 -23.76 -16.84
C ASN A 47 -18.78 -23.45 -17.81
N ALA A 48 -18.83 -22.33 -18.53
CA ALA A 48 -17.77 -21.90 -19.42
C ALA A 48 -16.49 -21.56 -18.67
N ILE A 49 -16.59 -20.84 -17.53
CA ILE A 49 -15.44 -20.53 -16.68
C ILE A 49 -14.82 -21.82 -16.10
N PHE A 50 -15.63 -22.70 -15.49
CA PHE A 50 -15.12 -23.96 -14.93
C PHE A 50 -14.56 -24.92 -15.97
N LYS A 51 -14.99 -24.83 -17.24
CA LYS A 51 -14.38 -25.57 -18.34
C LYS A 51 -12.98 -25.07 -18.66
N SER A 52 -12.72 -23.78 -18.49
CA SER A 52 -11.38 -23.19 -18.69
C SER A 52 -10.46 -23.48 -17.50
N ASP A 53 -11.00 -23.43 -16.28
CA ASP A 53 -10.27 -23.74 -15.05
C ASP A 53 -11.25 -24.25 -13.98
N GLU A 54 -11.15 -25.54 -13.63
CA GLU A 54 -12.00 -26.21 -12.64
C GLU A 54 -11.84 -25.62 -11.23
N ASN A 55 -10.69 -25.02 -10.94
CA ASN A 55 -10.37 -24.42 -9.64
C ASN A 55 -10.64 -22.91 -9.59
N ALA A 56 -11.20 -22.32 -10.65
CA ALA A 56 -11.49 -20.91 -10.68
C ALA A 56 -12.41 -20.50 -9.51
N ASN A 57 -12.04 -19.44 -8.81
CA ASN A 57 -12.91 -18.84 -7.79
C ASN A 57 -13.82 -17.81 -8.46
N ILE A 58 -15.13 -18.06 -8.41
CA ILE A 58 -16.15 -17.24 -9.07
C ILE A 58 -17.07 -16.66 -8.01
N GLU A 59 -17.19 -15.33 -7.98
CA GLU A 59 -18.24 -14.63 -7.28
C GLU A 59 -19.22 -14.04 -8.30
N ILE A 60 -20.52 -14.26 -8.13
CA ILE A 60 -21.56 -13.73 -9.02
C ILE A 60 -22.64 -13.06 -8.18
N VAL A 61 -22.87 -11.78 -8.41
CA VAL A 61 -23.85 -10.98 -7.71
C VAL A 61 -24.83 -10.34 -8.68
N PRO A 62 -26.12 -10.26 -8.34
CA PRO A 62 -27.08 -9.53 -9.14
C PRO A 62 -26.80 -8.03 -9.06
N MET A 63 -27.07 -7.30 -10.13
CA MET A 63 -26.98 -5.84 -10.11
C MET A 63 -28.07 -5.19 -10.97
N VAL A 64 -28.44 -3.99 -10.58
CA VAL A 64 -29.37 -3.15 -11.34
C VAL A 64 -28.87 -1.70 -11.31
N SER A 65 -29.09 -0.97 -12.41
CA SER A 65 -28.81 0.46 -12.45
C SER A 65 -29.91 1.23 -11.75
N ALA A 66 -29.53 2.09 -10.81
CA ALA A 66 -30.43 2.96 -10.06
C ALA A 66 -29.81 4.37 -9.94
N LYS A 67 -30.66 5.39 -10.06
CA LYS A 67 -30.26 6.78 -9.79
C LYS A 67 -30.89 7.23 -8.49
N LEU A 68 -30.09 7.79 -7.59
CA LEU A 68 -30.60 8.44 -6.39
C LEU A 68 -31.23 9.79 -6.79
N SER A 69 -32.57 9.85 -6.77
CA SER A 69 -33.34 11.01 -7.22
C SER A 69 -33.61 11.99 -6.09
N LYS A 70 -33.90 11.51 -4.87
CA LYS A 70 -34.22 12.36 -3.70
C LYS A 70 -33.73 11.73 -2.41
N ILE A 71 -33.36 12.56 -1.45
CA ILE A 71 -33.14 12.21 -0.04
C ILE A 71 -34.13 13.03 0.78
N ASN A 72 -35.00 12.38 1.55
CA ASN A 72 -36.08 13.02 2.33
C ASN A 72 -36.90 14.03 1.50
N GLY A 73 -37.14 13.71 0.22
CA GLY A 73 -37.92 14.55 -0.69
C GLY A 73 -37.14 15.70 -1.33
N VAL A 74 -35.87 15.90 -1.01
CA VAL A 74 -35.01 17.00 -1.48
C VAL A 74 -33.98 16.46 -2.49
N ASP A 75 -33.51 17.30 -3.40
CA ASP A 75 -32.47 16.97 -4.37
C ASP A 75 -31.16 16.59 -3.64
N PRO A 76 -30.56 15.42 -3.94
CA PRO A 76 -29.34 14.97 -3.31
C PRO A 76 -28.15 15.93 -3.46
N HIS A 77 -28.11 16.74 -4.52
CA HIS A 77 -27.04 17.73 -4.73
C HIS A 77 -27.00 18.83 -3.65
N THR A 78 -28.07 18.99 -2.86
CA THR A 78 -28.10 19.93 -1.73
C THR A 78 -27.43 19.38 -0.47
N TYR A 79 -27.17 18.08 -0.41
CA TYR A 79 -26.58 17.41 0.75
C TYR A 79 -25.07 17.38 0.73
N ILE A 80 -24.44 17.54 -0.45
CA ILE A 80 -23.01 17.31 -0.60
C ILE A 80 -22.39 18.28 -1.62
N ASP A 81 -21.18 18.77 -1.32
CA ASP A 81 -20.40 19.60 -2.24
C ASP A 81 -19.82 18.76 -3.39
N ILE A 82 -19.67 19.39 -4.56
CA ILE A 82 -19.12 18.75 -5.76
C ILE A 82 -17.67 18.24 -5.56
N ASN A 83 -16.93 18.85 -4.64
CA ASN A 83 -15.54 18.47 -4.33
C ASN A 83 -15.43 17.36 -3.28
N ASN A 84 -16.55 16.89 -2.72
CA ASN A 84 -16.54 15.81 -1.73
C ASN A 84 -16.29 14.48 -2.42
N ASP A 85 -15.49 13.62 -1.79
CA ASP A 85 -15.13 12.29 -2.27
C ASP A 85 -16.34 11.39 -2.56
N SER A 86 -17.47 11.56 -1.83
CA SER A 86 -18.69 10.76 -2.02
C SER A 86 -19.67 11.34 -3.05
N HIS A 87 -19.34 12.48 -3.67
CA HIS A 87 -20.22 13.11 -4.68
C HIS A 87 -20.51 12.19 -5.87
N TRP A 88 -19.62 11.24 -6.16
CA TRP A 88 -19.79 10.26 -7.24
C TRP A 88 -21.08 9.43 -7.11
N VAL A 89 -21.63 9.25 -5.90
CA VAL A 89 -22.84 8.46 -5.65
C VAL A 89 -24.07 9.04 -6.35
N ILE A 90 -24.10 10.35 -6.55
CA ILE A 90 -25.22 11.07 -7.19
C ILE A 90 -24.94 11.47 -8.63
N GLN A 91 -23.76 11.20 -9.15
CA GLN A 91 -23.37 11.50 -10.53
C GLN A 91 -23.93 10.44 -11.51
N GLY A 92 -25.19 10.55 -11.87
CA GLY A 92 -25.85 9.63 -12.80
C GLY A 92 -26.26 8.30 -12.18
N ASP A 93 -26.41 7.28 -13.01
CA ASP A 93 -26.83 5.96 -12.56
C ASP A 93 -25.71 5.24 -11.80
N ARG A 94 -26.09 4.58 -10.73
CA ARG A 94 -25.20 3.73 -9.93
C ARG A 94 -25.69 2.31 -9.91
N ARG A 95 -24.74 1.38 -9.85
CA ARG A 95 -25.08 0.00 -9.67
C ARG A 95 -25.41 -0.26 -8.21
N VAL A 96 -26.56 -0.87 -7.99
CA VAL A 96 -27.01 -1.37 -6.69
C VAL A 96 -27.19 -2.88 -6.80
N SER A 97 -27.08 -3.57 -5.69
CA SER A 97 -27.23 -5.01 -5.60
C SER A 97 -28.12 -5.36 -4.41
N TRP A 98 -28.25 -6.64 -4.11
CA TRP A 98 -28.87 -7.14 -2.89
C TRP A 98 -28.14 -8.37 -2.38
N ALA A 99 -28.25 -8.61 -1.09
CA ALA A 99 -27.66 -9.76 -0.42
C ALA A 99 -28.63 -10.29 0.64
N ASP A 100 -28.72 -11.61 0.78
CA ASP A 100 -29.55 -12.24 1.81
C ASP A 100 -28.93 -12.02 3.21
N ASN A 101 -27.61 -12.10 3.32
CA ASN A 101 -26.85 -11.91 4.56
C ASN A 101 -25.92 -10.69 4.46
N VAL A 102 -25.46 -10.21 5.60
CA VAL A 102 -24.40 -9.19 5.66
C VAL A 102 -23.16 -9.73 4.95
N PRO A 103 -22.61 -9.04 3.93
CA PRO A 103 -21.39 -9.47 3.28
C PRO A 103 -20.23 -9.51 4.28
N THR A 104 -19.42 -10.56 4.20
CA THR A 104 -18.35 -10.82 5.18
C THR A 104 -17.36 -9.67 5.32
N ASP A 105 -17.03 -9.03 4.18
CA ASP A 105 -16.04 -7.96 4.12
C ASP A 105 -16.66 -6.55 4.33
N ASN A 106 -17.99 -6.48 4.50
CA ASN A 106 -18.73 -5.24 4.71
C ASN A 106 -19.54 -5.28 6.03
N PRO A 107 -18.89 -5.28 7.20
CA PRO A 107 -19.59 -5.37 8.48
C PRO A 107 -20.50 -4.17 8.73
N LEU A 108 -21.59 -4.42 9.46
CA LEU A 108 -22.49 -3.35 9.91
C LEU A 108 -21.77 -2.42 10.87
N THR A 109 -21.99 -1.11 10.68
CA THR A 109 -21.49 -0.06 11.58
C THR A 109 -22.61 0.59 12.40
N ALA A 110 -23.86 0.52 11.90
CA ALA A 110 -25.05 1.00 12.62
C ALA A 110 -26.31 0.36 12.05
N GLY A 111 -27.37 0.29 12.85
CA GLY A 111 -28.66 -0.31 12.48
C GLY A 111 -28.64 -1.84 12.49
N GLU A 112 -29.71 -2.42 11.99
CA GLU A 112 -29.90 -3.86 11.89
C GLU A 112 -30.07 -4.26 10.41
N TRP A 113 -29.73 -5.52 10.09
CA TRP A 113 -29.92 -6.04 8.74
C TRP A 113 -31.41 -6.01 8.36
N TRP A 114 -31.84 -6.72 7.37
CA TRP A 114 -33.19 -6.63 6.82
C TRP A 114 -34.29 -6.98 7.83
N ASP A 115 -35.30 -6.11 7.94
CA ASP A 115 -36.56 -6.42 8.65
C ASP A 115 -37.47 -7.27 7.73
N LEU A 116 -37.43 -8.58 7.93
CA LEU A 116 -38.19 -9.56 7.14
C LEU A 116 -39.68 -9.47 7.34
N SER A 117 -40.19 -8.74 8.37
CA SER A 117 -41.60 -8.51 8.60
C SER A 117 -42.21 -7.47 7.64
N LYS A 118 -41.37 -6.74 6.89
CA LYS A 118 -41.77 -5.71 5.93
C LYS A 118 -41.31 -6.04 4.50
N PRO A 119 -41.74 -7.15 3.90
CA PRO A 119 -41.26 -7.60 2.60
C PRO A 119 -41.55 -6.66 1.44
N ASP A 120 -42.63 -5.92 1.53
CA ASP A 120 -43.13 -5.01 0.48
C ASP A 120 -42.49 -3.61 0.54
N LYS A 121 -41.64 -3.34 1.55
CA LYS A 121 -40.95 -2.06 1.69
C LYS A 121 -39.49 -2.21 1.22
N LEU A 122 -39.07 -1.25 0.40
CA LEU A 122 -37.65 -1.15 0.04
C LEU A 122 -36.83 -0.71 1.25
N GLN A 123 -35.92 -1.56 1.67
CA GLN A 123 -34.94 -1.27 2.72
C GLN A 123 -33.55 -1.14 2.06
N ILE A 124 -32.77 -0.16 2.53
CA ILE A 124 -31.49 0.20 1.94
C ILE A 124 -30.41 0.09 3.01
N SER A 125 -29.36 -0.67 2.70
CA SER A 125 -28.11 -0.66 3.41
C SER A 125 -27.15 0.29 2.70
N LEU A 126 -26.63 1.29 3.40
CA LEU A 126 -25.80 2.33 2.83
C LEU A 126 -24.35 2.21 3.35
N ASP A 127 -23.38 2.55 2.49
CA ASP A 127 -21.99 2.73 2.92
C ASP A 127 -21.91 3.83 4.00
N SER A 128 -21.23 3.51 5.11
CA SER A 128 -21.09 4.39 6.26
C SER A 128 -20.34 5.68 5.94
N LYS A 129 -19.35 5.65 5.02
CA LYS A 129 -18.66 6.85 4.56
C LYS A 129 -19.60 7.75 3.79
N VAL A 130 -20.37 7.18 2.87
CA VAL A 130 -21.39 7.91 2.11
C VAL A 130 -22.44 8.50 3.05
N ALA A 131 -22.93 7.72 4.03
CA ALA A 131 -23.88 8.20 5.01
C ALA A 131 -23.37 9.41 5.81
N ASN A 132 -22.12 9.36 6.26
CA ASN A 132 -21.48 10.45 6.99
C ASN A 132 -21.30 11.71 6.13
N ASP A 133 -20.81 11.54 4.90
CA ASP A 133 -20.53 12.64 3.98
C ASP A 133 -21.82 13.38 3.56
N PHE A 134 -22.92 12.66 3.42
CA PHE A 134 -24.26 13.23 3.13
C PHE A 134 -25.05 13.64 4.39
N GLY A 135 -24.55 13.34 5.59
CA GLY A 135 -25.29 13.59 6.83
C GLY A 135 -26.58 12.77 7.00
N VAL A 136 -26.66 11.63 6.33
CA VAL A 136 -27.82 10.72 6.33
C VAL A 136 -27.89 9.96 7.64
N LYS A 137 -29.12 9.76 8.14
CA LYS A 137 -29.42 9.03 9.36
C LYS A 137 -30.24 7.77 9.07
N LEU A 138 -30.23 6.84 10.02
CA LEU A 138 -31.13 5.68 9.96
C LEU A 138 -32.59 6.17 9.96
N GLY A 139 -33.42 5.59 9.09
CA GLY A 139 -34.81 5.97 8.88
C GLY A 139 -34.99 7.03 7.78
N ASP A 140 -33.95 7.64 7.26
CA ASP A 140 -34.05 8.57 6.14
C ASP A 140 -34.55 7.86 4.88
N LYS A 141 -35.31 8.62 4.07
CA LYS A 141 -35.97 8.11 2.88
C LYS A 141 -35.18 8.47 1.62
N PHE A 142 -34.81 7.45 0.85
CA PHE A 142 -34.22 7.58 -0.46
C PHE A 142 -35.24 7.26 -1.54
N VAL A 143 -35.27 8.08 -2.57
CA VAL A 143 -36.03 7.78 -3.79
C VAL A 143 -35.03 7.35 -4.86
N LEU A 144 -35.11 6.09 -5.25
CA LEU A 144 -34.31 5.51 -6.32
C LEU A 144 -35.12 5.45 -7.61
N ASN A 145 -34.57 5.99 -8.69
CA ASN A 145 -35.11 5.79 -10.04
C ASN A 145 -34.49 4.52 -10.62
N ILE A 146 -35.30 3.51 -10.84
CA ILE A 146 -34.91 2.23 -11.45
C ILE A 146 -35.73 2.04 -12.71
N TYR A 147 -35.10 2.01 -13.87
CA TYR A 147 -35.76 1.90 -15.17
C TYR A 147 -36.92 2.91 -15.39
N GLY A 148 -36.74 4.16 -14.93
CA GLY A 148 -37.74 5.21 -15.07
C GLY A 148 -38.85 5.22 -13.99
N ARG A 149 -38.83 4.28 -13.03
CA ARG A 149 -39.77 4.22 -11.89
C ARG A 149 -39.11 4.75 -10.64
N GLU A 150 -39.71 5.75 -10.02
CA GLU A 150 -39.28 6.23 -8.70
C GLU A 150 -39.85 5.30 -7.60
N ILE A 151 -38.94 4.77 -6.77
CA ILE A 151 -39.25 3.86 -5.68
C ILE A 151 -38.67 4.44 -4.41
N GLU A 152 -39.52 4.68 -3.40
CA GLU A 152 -39.10 5.17 -2.09
C GLU A 152 -38.66 3.98 -1.22
N GLY A 153 -37.46 4.09 -0.62
CA GLY A 153 -36.91 3.14 0.33
C GLY A 153 -36.42 3.82 1.59
N GLU A 154 -36.30 3.07 2.66
CA GLU A 154 -35.82 3.53 3.96
C GLU A 154 -34.39 3.02 4.20
N VAL A 155 -33.49 3.90 4.65
CA VAL A 155 -32.14 3.51 5.07
C VAL A 155 -32.21 2.86 6.44
N THR A 156 -32.02 1.53 6.50
CA THR A 156 -32.19 0.74 7.73
C THR A 156 -30.87 0.45 8.43
N ASN A 157 -29.77 0.47 7.70
CA ASN A 157 -28.45 0.21 8.30
C ASN A 157 -27.31 0.86 7.51
N PHE A 158 -26.18 1.01 8.18
CA PHE A 158 -24.91 1.40 7.59
C PHE A 158 -23.91 0.25 7.69
N ARG A 159 -23.05 0.10 6.67
CA ARG A 159 -21.98 -0.88 6.64
C ARG A 159 -20.67 -0.23 6.20
N PHE A 160 -19.57 -0.76 6.67
CA PHE A 160 -18.25 -0.39 6.19
C PHE A 160 -18.01 -1.01 4.80
N VAL A 161 -17.53 -0.20 3.84
CA VAL A 161 -17.18 -0.68 2.49
C VAL A 161 -15.75 -0.26 2.17
N ASP A 162 -14.87 -1.22 1.87
CA ASP A 162 -13.52 -0.94 1.40
C ASP A 162 -13.43 -1.15 -0.11
N TYR A 163 -13.36 -0.06 -0.87
CA TYR A 163 -13.25 -0.12 -2.33
C TYR A 163 -11.83 -0.41 -2.83
N ARG A 164 -10.85 -0.59 -1.94
CA ARG A 164 -9.44 -0.81 -2.29
C ARG A 164 -9.08 -2.29 -2.48
N ASP A 165 -9.93 -3.18 -2.01
CA ASP A 165 -9.68 -4.62 -2.05
C ASP A 165 -9.98 -5.28 -3.40
N LEU A 166 -10.49 -4.49 -4.37
CA LEU A 166 -10.90 -4.97 -5.70
C LEU A 166 -12.00 -6.05 -5.66
N SER A 167 -12.71 -6.20 -4.55
CA SER A 167 -13.88 -7.05 -4.45
C SER A 167 -15.11 -6.37 -5.06
N ILE A 168 -16.21 -7.12 -5.20
CA ILE A 168 -17.48 -6.57 -5.67
C ILE A 168 -18.10 -5.76 -4.53
N ASN A 169 -18.06 -4.44 -4.67
CA ASN A 169 -18.58 -3.50 -3.67
C ASN A 169 -19.64 -2.57 -4.24
N PHE A 170 -20.69 -2.31 -3.46
CA PHE A 170 -21.77 -1.40 -3.80
C PHE A 170 -21.98 -0.39 -2.67
N ALA A 171 -22.19 0.88 -3.02
CA ALA A 171 -22.54 1.90 -2.03
C ALA A 171 -23.89 1.63 -1.37
N MET A 172 -24.82 1.08 -2.14
CA MET A 172 -26.18 0.74 -1.69
C MET A 172 -26.48 -0.73 -1.96
N LEU A 173 -26.97 -1.44 -0.95
CA LEU A 173 -27.62 -2.74 -1.11
C LEU A 173 -29.10 -2.62 -0.78
N LEU A 174 -29.91 -3.39 -1.47
CA LEU A 174 -31.35 -3.45 -1.32
C LEU A 174 -31.74 -4.75 -0.61
N ASN A 175 -32.90 -4.77 0.05
CA ASN A 175 -33.41 -6.02 0.62
C ASN A 175 -33.87 -6.98 -0.48
N PRO A 176 -33.48 -8.26 -0.42
CA PRO A 176 -33.76 -9.24 -1.47
C PRO A 176 -35.28 -9.49 -1.71
N GLN A 177 -36.07 -9.40 -0.67
CA GLN A 177 -37.54 -9.62 -0.74
C GLN A 177 -38.16 -8.68 -1.76
N PHE A 178 -37.70 -7.45 -1.82
CA PHE A 178 -38.15 -6.43 -2.77
C PHE A 178 -37.39 -6.54 -4.11
N ALA A 179 -36.06 -6.63 -4.07
CA ALA A 179 -35.21 -6.45 -5.23
C ALA A 179 -35.19 -7.63 -6.21
N LYS A 180 -35.43 -8.87 -5.75
CA LYS A 180 -35.37 -10.10 -6.61
C LYS A 180 -36.35 -10.07 -7.80
N ASN A 181 -37.43 -9.30 -7.71
CA ASN A 181 -38.42 -9.18 -8.77
C ASN A 181 -38.10 -8.07 -9.80
N ILE A 182 -37.05 -7.28 -9.58
CA ILE A 182 -36.62 -6.26 -10.52
C ILE A 182 -35.81 -6.92 -11.66
N PRO A 183 -36.09 -6.59 -12.94
CA PRO A 183 -35.22 -7.04 -14.03
C PRO A 183 -33.77 -6.63 -13.76
N HIS A 184 -32.86 -7.56 -13.87
CA HIS A 184 -31.44 -7.36 -13.48
C HIS A 184 -30.51 -8.17 -14.35
N GLU A 185 -29.26 -7.79 -14.30
CA GLU A 185 -28.12 -8.52 -14.85
C GLU A 185 -27.19 -8.96 -13.71
N TYR A 186 -26.18 -9.75 -14.03
CA TYR A 186 -25.18 -10.15 -13.04
C TYR A 186 -23.82 -9.51 -13.35
N LEU A 187 -23.13 -9.22 -12.27
CA LEU A 187 -21.72 -8.89 -12.23
C LEU A 187 -20.98 -10.11 -11.64
N SER A 188 -19.87 -10.50 -12.25
CA SER A 188 -19.03 -11.55 -11.71
C SER A 188 -17.59 -11.12 -11.61
N THR A 189 -16.91 -11.58 -10.57
CA THR A 189 -15.45 -11.63 -10.51
C THR A 189 -14.99 -13.06 -10.66
N VAL A 190 -13.88 -13.24 -11.34
CA VAL A 190 -13.24 -14.55 -11.50
C VAL A 190 -11.76 -14.42 -11.19
N LYS A 191 -11.28 -15.33 -10.36
CA LYS A 191 -9.86 -15.56 -10.15
C LYS A 191 -9.52 -16.96 -10.63
N PHE A 192 -8.64 -17.04 -11.61
CA PHE A 192 -8.15 -18.29 -12.16
C PHE A 192 -6.96 -18.81 -11.37
N ASP A 193 -6.82 -20.12 -11.27
CA ASP A 193 -5.59 -20.75 -10.81
C ASP A 193 -4.49 -20.61 -11.88
N ASN A 194 -4.89 -20.68 -13.17
CA ASN A 194 -4.01 -20.42 -14.30
C ASN A 194 -4.70 -19.54 -15.37
N VAL A 195 -4.47 -18.23 -15.26
CA VAL A 195 -5.02 -17.20 -16.17
C VAL A 195 -4.66 -17.45 -17.65
N GLU A 196 -3.50 -18.03 -17.96
CA GLU A 196 -3.05 -18.25 -19.34
C GLU A 196 -3.94 -19.22 -20.13
N LYS A 197 -4.76 -20.03 -19.44
CA LYS A 197 -5.72 -20.94 -20.09
C LYS A 197 -7.01 -20.27 -20.53
N PHE A 198 -7.30 -19.07 -20.03
CA PHE A 198 -8.52 -18.36 -20.38
C PHE A 198 -8.33 -17.58 -21.68
N ASN A 199 -9.21 -17.83 -22.64
CA ASN A 199 -9.23 -17.11 -23.91
C ASN A 199 -10.43 -16.16 -23.94
N ASP A 200 -10.16 -14.88 -23.68
CA ASP A 200 -11.17 -13.82 -23.63
C ASP A 200 -11.90 -13.61 -24.95
N THR A 201 -11.22 -13.75 -26.08
CA THR A 201 -11.80 -13.60 -27.42
C THR A 201 -12.84 -14.69 -27.70
N GLU A 202 -12.49 -15.96 -27.48
CA GLU A 202 -13.42 -17.09 -27.64
C GLU A 202 -14.60 -16.99 -26.69
N PHE A 203 -14.34 -16.50 -25.48
CA PHE A 203 -15.38 -16.29 -24.46
C PHE A 203 -16.38 -15.22 -24.90
N LEU A 204 -15.92 -14.08 -25.43
CA LEU A 204 -16.78 -12.98 -25.90
C LEU A 204 -17.59 -13.34 -27.14
N GLU A 205 -17.06 -14.20 -28.01
CA GLU A 205 -17.85 -14.75 -29.14
C GLU A 205 -19.06 -15.56 -28.65
N ARG A 206 -18.91 -16.26 -27.52
CA ARG A 206 -19.98 -17.06 -26.91
C ARG A 206 -20.97 -16.20 -26.09
N PHE A 207 -20.47 -15.15 -25.43
CA PHE A 207 -21.25 -14.28 -24.56
C PHE A 207 -21.14 -12.81 -25.01
N PRO A 208 -21.76 -12.44 -26.14
CA PRO A 208 -21.61 -11.10 -26.72
C PRO A 208 -22.24 -9.98 -25.90
N SER A 209 -23.14 -10.32 -24.96
CA SER A 209 -23.74 -9.39 -23.99
C SER A 209 -22.80 -9.00 -22.87
N VAL A 210 -21.75 -9.80 -22.63
CA VAL A 210 -20.85 -9.65 -21.49
C VAL A 210 -19.69 -8.73 -21.85
N SER A 211 -19.39 -7.79 -20.99
CA SER A 211 -18.18 -6.98 -21.04
C SER A 211 -17.14 -7.52 -20.07
N ILE A 212 -15.90 -7.66 -20.52
CA ILE A 212 -14.77 -8.14 -19.73
C ILE A 212 -13.88 -6.96 -19.36
N ILE A 213 -13.49 -6.87 -18.08
CA ILE A 213 -12.44 -5.97 -17.60
C ILE A 213 -11.30 -6.84 -17.08
N ASP A 214 -10.17 -6.80 -17.77
CA ASP A 214 -8.93 -7.52 -17.41
C ASP A 214 -8.17 -6.72 -16.33
N ILE A 215 -8.33 -7.13 -15.08
CA ILE A 215 -7.67 -6.52 -13.92
C ILE A 215 -6.24 -7.01 -13.81
N SER A 216 -5.98 -8.26 -14.13
CA SER A 216 -4.66 -8.88 -14.08
C SER A 216 -3.65 -8.10 -14.94
N ASN A 217 -4.00 -7.80 -16.20
CA ASN A 217 -3.18 -6.99 -17.10
C ASN A 217 -3.01 -5.53 -16.60
N TYR A 218 -4.06 -4.96 -16.02
CA TYR A 218 -3.99 -3.62 -15.44
C TYR A 218 -3.05 -3.57 -14.23
N LEU A 219 -3.19 -4.51 -13.30
CA LEU A 219 -2.33 -4.64 -12.12
C LEU A 219 -0.87 -4.91 -12.50
N SER A 220 -0.62 -5.75 -13.51
CA SER A 220 0.73 -6.04 -13.98
C SER A 220 1.42 -4.77 -14.50
N LYS A 221 0.74 -3.96 -15.30
CA LYS A 221 1.27 -2.68 -15.79
C LYS A 221 1.57 -1.68 -14.65
N VAL A 222 0.67 -1.59 -13.67
CA VAL A 222 0.90 -0.76 -12.48
C VAL A 222 2.11 -1.26 -11.71
N THR A 223 2.20 -2.57 -11.48
CA THR A 223 3.33 -3.21 -10.79
C THR A 223 4.64 -2.98 -11.52
N ASP A 224 4.66 -3.05 -12.85
CA ASP A 224 5.84 -2.77 -13.67
C ASP A 224 6.32 -1.32 -13.52
N VAL A 225 5.41 -0.35 -13.54
CA VAL A 225 5.75 1.06 -13.30
C VAL A 225 6.34 1.24 -11.90
N LEU A 226 5.69 0.66 -10.88
CA LEU A 226 6.15 0.72 -9.50
C LEU A 226 7.52 0.07 -9.32
N ASN A 227 7.77 -1.07 -9.97
CA ASN A 227 9.07 -1.73 -9.97
C ASN A 227 10.17 -0.87 -10.62
N LYS A 228 9.88 -0.18 -11.72
CA LYS A 228 10.81 0.77 -12.35
C LYS A 228 11.16 1.93 -11.42
N VAL A 229 10.16 2.49 -10.73
CA VAL A 229 10.37 3.53 -9.71
C VAL A 229 11.23 2.99 -8.57
N PHE A 230 10.95 1.78 -8.08
CA PHE A 230 11.72 1.14 -7.03
C PHE A 230 13.19 0.91 -7.44
N ILE A 231 13.44 0.45 -8.67
CA ILE A 231 14.79 0.28 -9.21
C ILE A 231 15.50 1.63 -9.26
N ALA A 232 14.87 2.69 -9.75
CA ALA A 232 15.46 4.03 -9.79
C ALA A 232 15.84 4.54 -8.38
N VAL A 233 14.95 4.41 -7.40
CA VAL A 233 15.22 4.77 -5.99
C VAL A 233 16.36 3.93 -5.43
N SER A 234 16.41 2.63 -5.76
CA SER A 234 17.50 1.73 -5.30
C SER A 234 18.86 2.13 -5.88
N ILE A 235 18.92 2.53 -7.15
CA ILE A 235 20.15 3.02 -7.79
C ILE A 235 20.63 4.32 -7.12
N ILE A 236 19.73 5.28 -6.89
CA ILE A 236 20.06 6.53 -6.20
C ILE A 236 20.58 6.23 -4.79
N SER A 237 19.94 5.31 -4.07
CA SER A 237 20.36 4.88 -2.75
C SER A 237 21.77 4.24 -2.79
N ALA A 238 22.04 3.37 -3.76
CA ALA A 238 23.36 2.74 -3.93
C ALA A 238 24.45 3.79 -4.21
N ILE A 239 24.19 4.76 -5.09
CA ILE A 239 25.12 5.85 -5.37
C ILE A 239 25.40 6.66 -4.09
N THR A 240 24.35 6.96 -3.32
CA THR A 240 24.46 7.70 -2.05
C THR A 240 25.32 6.94 -1.03
N VAL A 241 25.19 5.61 -0.96
CA VAL A 241 26.05 4.76 -0.13
C VAL A 241 27.51 4.89 -0.56
N VAL A 242 27.79 4.78 -1.85
CA VAL A 242 29.15 4.89 -2.39
C VAL A 242 29.75 6.26 -2.07
N VAL A 243 29.02 7.33 -2.33
CA VAL A 243 29.45 8.71 -1.99
C VAL A 243 29.69 8.85 -0.48
N GLY A 244 28.81 8.33 0.35
CA GLY A 244 28.97 8.33 1.81
C GLY A 244 30.23 7.59 2.25
N LEU A 245 30.53 6.43 1.66
CA LEU A 245 31.76 5.67 1.93
C LEU A 245 33.01 6.44 1.50
N VAL A 246 32.99 7.11 0.35
CA VAL A 246 34.12 7.96 -0.11
C VAL A 246 34.36 9.11 0.87
N VAL A 247 33.31 9.79 1.32
CA VAL A 247 33.42 10.89 2.31
C VAL A 247 33.97 10.37 3.65
N ILE A 248 33.49 9.24 4.15
CA ILE A 248 33.99 8.61 5.38
C ILE A 248 35.46 8.21 5.19
N SER A 249 35.81 7.60 4.08
CA SER A 249 37.18 7.19 3.78
C SER A 249 38.16 8.40 3.75
N SER A 250 37.74 9.49 3.10
CA SER A 250 38.50 10.75 3.06
C SER A 250 38.71 11.34 4.45
N ALA A 251 37.63 11.36 5.28
CA ALA A 251 37.75 11.84 6.65
C ALA A 251 38.71 10.99 7.50
N ILE A 252 38.71 9.65 7.35
CA ILE A 252 39.61 8.74 8.05
C ILE A 252 41.06 8.99 7.61
N ILE A 253 41.31 9.21 6.31
CA ILE A 253 42.65 9.49 5.79
C ILE A 253 43.20 10.81 6.36
N VAL A 254 42.37 11.86 6.38
CA VAL A 254 42.80 13.16 6.94
C VAL A 254 43.05 13.04 8.44
N GLN A 255 42.18 12.39 9.20
CA GLN A 255 42.38 12.15 10.62
C GLN A 255 43.59 11.24 10.91
N GLY A 256 43.91 10.30 9.99
CA GLY A 256 45.04 9.40 10.12
C GLY A 256 46.39 10.14 10.28
N LYS A 257 46.57 11.31 9.63
CA LYS A 257 47.77 12.16 9.81
C LYS A 257 47.86 12.73 11.21
N ILE A 258 46.72 13.18 11.77
CA ILE A 258 46.65 13.72 13.14
C ILE A 258 46.89 12.58 14.16
N LYS A 259 46.29 11.43 13.94
CA LYS A 259 46.44 10.25 14.81
C LYS A 259 47.86 9.68 14.77
N THR A 260 48.63 9.90 13.71
CA THR A 260 50.05 9.46 13.67
C THR A 260 50.85 10.15 14.80
N PHE A 261 50.66 11.42 15.01
CA PHE A 261 51.30 12.17 16.10
C PHE A 261 50.81 11.66 17.49
N GLN A 262 49.50 11.48 17.69
CA GLN A 262 48.97 10.93 18.94
C GLN A 262 49.50 9.51 19.21
N ASN A 263 49.55 8.66 18.19
CA ASN A 263 50.09 7.30 18.31
C ASN A 263 51.61 7.27 18.64
N LEU A 264 52.37 8.27 18.17
CA LEU A 264 53.77 8.46 18.56
C LEU A 264 53.89 8.82 20.04
N VAL A 265 53.08 9.73 20.53
CA VAL A 265 53.00 10.09 21.96
C VAL A 265 52.69 8.87 22.83
N PHE A 266 51.69 8.08 22.46
CA PHE A 266 51.35 6.84 23.17
C PHE A 266 52.52 5.82 23.16
N LYS A 267 53.24 5.68 22.02
CA LYS A 267 54.44 4.80 21.98
C LYS A 267 55.55 5.30 22.91
N ILE A 268 55.79 6.61 22.98
CA ILE A 268 56.80 7.20 23.89
C ILE A 268 56.41 6.97 25.34
N LEU A 269 55.10 6.97 25.66
CA LEU A 269 54.56 6.66 26.98
C LEU A 269 54.54 5.16 27.30
N GLY A 270 55.03 4.30 26.38
CA GLY A 270 55.18 2.86 26.61
C GLY A 270 53.99 2.00 26.21
N PHE A 271 52.98 2.57 25.55
CA PHE A 271 51.84 1.77 25.09
C PHE A 271 52.20 0.80 24.00
N SER A 272 51.71 -0.43 24.11
CA SER A 272 51.86 -1.46 23.10
C SER A 272 50.98 -1.17 21.84
N LYS A 273 51.36 -1.75 20.70
CA LYS A 273 50.54 -1.62 19.47
C LYS A 273 49.08 -2.10 19.67
N LYS A 274 48.86 -3.13 20.47
CA LYS A 274 47.54 -3.69 20.76
C LYS A 274 46.68 -2.69 21.56
N GLU A 275 47.27 -2.03 22.55
CA GLU A 275 46.56 -1.02 23.38
C GLU A 275 46.16 0.21 22.56
N ILE A 276 47.03 0.67 21.63
CA ILE A 276 46.72 1.78 20.75
C ILE A 276 45.59 1.43 19.78
N ILE A 277 45.61 0.22 19.20
CA ILE A 277 44.51 -0.23 18.33
C ILE A 277 43.21 -0.37 19.12
N PHE A 278 43.24 -0.95 20.31
CA PHE A 278 42.10 -1.12 21.17
C PHE A 278 41.49 0.24 21.57
N SER A 279 42.31 1.22 21.94
CA SER A 279 41.81 2.57 22.21
C SER A 279 41.15 3.20 20.99
N SER A 280 41.71 3.04 19.80
CA SER A 280 41.13 3.55 18.56
C SER A 280 39.77 2.87 18.23
N ILE A 281 39.66 1.58 18.49
CA ILE A 281 38.37 0.84 18.31
C ILE A 281 37.31 1.36 19.30
N MET A 282 37.68 1.55 20.58
CA MET A 282 36.78 2.06 21.58
C MET A 282 36.26 3.48 21.25
N GLU A 283 37.17 4.36 20.84
CA GLU A 283 36.82 5.71 20.37
C GLU A 283 35.86 5.64 19.16
N PHE A 284 36.12 4.72 18.21
CA PHE A 284 35.23 4.53 17.07
C PHE A 284 33.87 4.05 17.50
N ILE A 285 33.75 3.06 18.37
CA ILE A 285 32.46 2.52 18.82
C ILE A 285 31.61 3.60 19.47
N ILE A 286 32.18 4.40 20.35
CA ILE A 286 31.46 5.49 21.04
C ILE A 286 30.96 6.53 20.03
N ASN A 287 31.84 6.97 19.12
CA ASN A 287 31.47 7.92 18.06
C ASN A 287 30.43 7.36 17.09
N PHE A 288 30.58 6.09 16.71
CA PHE A 288 29.66 5.41 15.80
C PHE A 288 28.26 5.30 16.39
N ILE A 289 28.15 4.89 17.66
CA ILE A 289 26.85 4.81 18.36
C ILE A 289 26.18 6.19 18.39
N SER A 290 26.93 7.25 18.71
CA SER A 290 26.41 8.61 18.73
C SER A 290 25.92 9.03 17.34
N ILE A 291 26.73 8.79 16.30
CA ILE A 291 26.38 9.14 14.93
C ILE A 291 25.14 8.37 14.45
N ILE A 292 25.09 7.06 14.70
CA ILE A 292 23.91 6.23 14.31
C ILE A 292 22.66 6.72 15.00
N LEU A 293 22.72 7.05 16.29
CA LEU A 293 21.57 7.51 17.06
C LEU A 293 20.99 8.80 16.48
N PHE A 294 21.84 9.81 16.26
CA PHE A 294 21.39 11.07 15.64
C PHE A 294 20.94 10.88 14.18
N SER A 295 21.70 10.09 13.40
CA SER A 295 21.34 9.84 12.01
C SER A 295 20.00 9.13 11.88
N THR A 296 19.71 8.17 12.76
CA THR A 296 18.43 7.45 12.79
C THR A 296 17.28 8.38 13.17
N LEU A 297 17.47 9.25 14.17
CA LEU A 297 16.45 10.21 14.58
C LEU A 297 16.01 11.09 13.40
N PHE A 298 16.97 11.70 12.70
CA PHE A 298 16.67 12.53 11.52
C PHE A 298 16.13 11.74 10.35
N ALA A 299 16.62 10.51 10.12
CA ALA A 299 16.15 9.64 9.05
C ALA A 299 14.68 9.20 9.27
N VAL A 300 14.31 8.89 10.50
CA VAL A 300 12.92 8.56 10.87
C VAL A 300 11.99 9.77 10.63
N ILE A 301 12.37 10.96 11.10
CA ILE A 301 11.58 12.16 10.90
C ILE A 301 11.39 12.45 9.40
N ALA A 302 12.48 12.43 8.64
CA ALA A 302 12.45 12.73 7.20
C ALA A 302 11.66 11.68 6.41
N SER A 303 11.92 10.38 6.66
CA SER A 303 11.21 9.29 5.96
C SER A 303 9.72 9.26 6.31
N LYS A 304 9.38 9.50 7.58
CA LYS A 304 7.98 9.58 8.02
C LYS A 304 7.26 10.74 7.31
N TYR A 305 7.87 11.91 7.26
CA TYR A 305 7.30 13.06 6.56
C TYR A 305 7.04 12.76 5.08
N VAL A 306 8.00 12.15 4.39
CA VAL A 306 7.87 11.80 2.97
C VAL A 306 6.75 10.77 2.76
N ILE A 307 6.71 9.70 3.55
CA ILE A 307 5.72 8.62 3.39
C ILE A 307 4.32 9.09 3.76
N GLU A 308 4.14 9.83 4.86
CA GLU A 308 2.79 10.21 5.33
C GLU A 308 2.23 11.44 4.61
N ASN A 309 3.07 12.47 4.34
CA ASN A 309 2.57 13.73 3.77
C ASN A 309 2.67 13.82 2.24
N ILE A 310 3.68 13.17 1.63
CA ILE A 310 3.84 13.21 0.17
C ILE A 310 3.14 12.02 -0.48
N PHE A 311 3.38 10.81 0.02
CA PHE A 311 2.80 9.59 -0.55
C PHE A 311 1.45 9.19 0.07
N GLN A 312 1.06 9.81 1.19
CA GLN A 312 -0.18 9.50 1.94
C GLN A 312 -0.30 8.01 2.34
N LEU A 313 0.85 7.38 2.60
CA LEU A 313 0.97 5.99 3.00
C LEU A 313 1.26 5.88 4.51
N LYS A 314 1.03 4.70 5.10
CA LYS A 314 1.35 4.46 6.52
C LYS A 314 2.84 4.21 6.69
N TRP A 315 3.53 5.04 7.47
CA TRP A 315 4.92 4.82 7.82
C TRP A 315 5.06 3.74 8.91
N GLN A 316 6.03 2.86 8.74
CA GLN A 316 6.41 1.86 9.75
C GLN A 316 7.92 1.76 9.84
N PHE A 317 8.43 1.62 11.06
CA PHE A 317 9.87 1.41 11.30
C PHE A 317 10.27 -0.02 10.91
N ASP A 318 11.25 -0.14 10.03
CA ASP A 318 11.81 -1.43 9.61
C ASP A 318 13.08 -1.73 10.42
N LEU A 319 12.92 -2.47 11.52
CA LEU A 319 14.00 -2.82 12.42
C LEU A 319 15.07 -3.69 11.75
N ILE A 320 14.65 -4.64 10.90
CA ILE A 320 15.59 -5.56 10.22
C ILE A 320 16.45 -4.78 9.25
N LEU A 321 15.86 -3.92 8.45
CA LEU A 321 16.58 -3.04 7.53
C LEU A 321 17.56 -2.14 8.28
N PHE A 322 17.12 -1.53 9.37
CA PHE A 322 17.94 -0.66 10.22
C PHE A 322 19.16 -1.41 10.78
N VAL A 323 18.96 -2.57 11.36
CA VAL A 323 20.05 -3.38 11.95
C VAL A 323 21.02 -3.81 10.86
N ASN A 324 20.54 -4.31 9.73
CA ASN A 324 21.40 -4.76 8.62
C ASN A 324 22.24 -3.62 8.05
N LEU A 325 21.66 -2.46 7.79
CA LEU A 325 22.40 -1.31 7.28
C LEU A 325 23.38 -0.75 8.30
N SER A 326 22.96 -0.58 9.55
CA SER A 326 23.83 -0.06 10.60
C SER A 326 25.02 -0.98 10.86
N THR A 327 24.81 -2.28 10.90
CA THR A 327 25.91 -3.26 11.07
C THR A 327 26.85 -3.29 9.85
N ALA A 328 26.32 -3.24 8.63
CA ALA A 328 27.14 -3.19 7.41
C ALA A 328 28.04 -1.95 7.37
N ILE A 329 27.45 -0.76 7.65
CA ILE A 329 28.21 0.50 7.71
C ILE A 329 29.26 0.44 8.83
N GLY A 330 28.87 -0.06 10.01
CA GLY A 330 29.77 -0.21 11.15
C GLY A 330 30.96 -1.12 10.85
N LEU A 331 30.72 -2.27 10.22
CA LEU A 331 31.78 -3.20 9.83
C LEU A 331 32.73 -2.60 8.79
N ILE A 332 32.18 -1.97 7.74
CA ILE A 332 33.02 -1.35 6.71
C ILE A 332 33.90 -0.25 7.29
N THR A 333 33.31 0.64 8.12
CA THR A 333 34.08 1.72 8.74
C THR A 333 35.10 1.21 9.76
N LEU A 334 34.78 0.17 10.52
CA LEU A 334 35.69 -0.49 11.44
C LEU A 334 36.90 -1.09 10.68
N LEU A 335 36.67 -1.79 9.59
CA LEU A 335 37.72 -2.36 8.75
C LEU A 335 38.67 -1.27 8.19
N LEU A 336 38.07 -0.15 7.72
CA LEU A 336 38.84 1.00 7.24
C LEU A 336 39.72 1.61 8.34
N ILE A 337 39.23 1.71 9.56
CA ILE A 337 40.01 2.23 10.71
C ILE A 337 41.14 1.28 11.08
N ILE A 338 40.85 -0.01 11.15
CA ILE A 338 41.89 -1.02 11.45
C ILE A 338 42.98 -0.98 10.38
N PHE A 339 42.62 -0.98 9.09
CA PHE A 339 43.54 -0.91 7.98
C PHE A 339 44.40 0.36 8.04
N THR A 340 43.81 1.52 8.30
CA THR A 340 44.49 2.80 8.43
C THR A 340 45.46 2.78 9.61
N ASN A 341 45.03 2.31 10.79
CA ASN A 341 45.91 2.20 11.96
C ASN A 341 47.09 1.26 11.71
N LEU A 342 46.90 0.11 11.08
CA LEU A 342 48.01 -0.81 10.74
C LEU A 342 49.01 -0.15 9.81
N LYS A 343 48.56 0.61 8.82
CA LYS A 343 49.42 1.33 7.90
C LYS A 343 50.25 2.41 8.59
N TYR A 344 49.66 3.18 9.50
CA TYR A 344 50.34 4.31 10.19
C TYR A 344 51.08 3.90 11.46
N LEU A 345 50.86 2.75 12.04
CA LEU A 345 51.64 2.20 13.16
C LEU A 345 52.94 1.51 12.70
N SER A 346 53.10 1.28 11.41
CA SER A 346 54.26 0.60 10.81
C SER A 346 55.55 1.43 10.66
N PRO A 347 55.55 2.79 10.54
CA PRO A 347 56.78 3.56 10.41
C PRO A 347 57.66 3.45 11.67
N LYS A 348 58.95 3.27 11.46
CA LYS A 348 59.94 3.33 12.53
C LYS A 348 59.97 4.75 13.11
N VAL A 349 59.92 4.86 14.44
CA VAL A 349 59.86 6.13 15.18
C VAL A 349 61.04 7.05 14.86
N TYR A 350 62.20 6.46 14.57
CA TYR A 350 63.48 7.14 14.37
C TYR A 350 63.53 8.17 13.20
N PRO A 351 62.94 7.92 12.00
CA PRO A 351 62.99 8.93 10.94
C PRO A 351 62.06 10.12 11.13
N LEU A 352 61.01 9.98 11.94
CA LEU A 352 59.99 11.03 12.13
C LEU A 352 60.35 12.05 13.21
N VAL A 353 61.25 11.69 14.12
CA VAL A 353 61.76 12.58 15.18
C VAL A 353 62.98 13.40 14.69
N ARG A 354 63.59 13.02 13.55
CA ARG A 354 64.76 13.64 13.02
C ARG A 354 64.54 14.65 11.89
N ASN A 355 63.33 14.74 11.37
CA ASN A 355 62.96 15.77 10.39
C ASN A 355 62.31 16.97 11.09
N GLU A 356 63.10 17.68 11.86
CA GLU A 356 63.00 19.12 12.00
C GLU A 356 63.94 19.80 11.03
#